data_b6a92ad70ee9c4b3bbccae69403b42a4
#
_entry.id   b6a92ad70ee9c4b3bbccae69403b42a4
#
_cell.length_a   1.000
_cell.length_b   1.000
_cell.length_c   1.000
_cell.angle_alpha   90.00
_cell.angle_beta   90.00
_cell.angle_gamma   90.00
#
_symmetry.space_group_name_H-M   'P 1'
#
loop_
_entity.id
_entity.type
_entity.pdbx_description
1 polymer ?
#
loop_
_entity_poly.entity_id
_entity_poly.type
_entity_poly.pdbx_seq_one_letter_code
_entity_poly.pdbx_strand_id
1 'polypeptide(L)'
;MIDLTGKRIVITGATGFIGRNVAAQLLEQGAHVFALVRQESSQKHLLPAHKHLYQVACSLADVERCVQEIKKADAFLHFAWGGVNREEIDSPVIQAGNIAGSLRCVRAAKALGCRVFMDAGSRVEYGIQPDGVMSEDRECSPVNEYGRAKLEFYRQAAPLCKEWGMTYYHLRFFSVYGTGDHPWSIISTLVRDLPLGKTVSLSACRHRWNFMDIRDAARAVVELYRFSDDHACECYAVNVASKDTRVLKEFVEEIHSLCEKNGQLEFGTFVQAKEGALSICPTVKVLKELTEETWEEKVSFTEGIRAMLDAARE
;
A
#
# COMPACT_ATOMS: atom_id res chain seq x y z
N MET A 1 -6.81 22.27 4.57
CA MET A 1 -6.30 20.99 5.16
C MET A 1 -7.08 20.62 6.41
N ILE A 2 -7.50 19.36 6.55
CA ILE A 2 -8.22 18.83 7.73
C ILE A 2 -7.27 18.70 8.92
N ASP A 3 -7.66 19.19 10.10
CA ASP A 3 -7.03 18.83 11.38
C ASP A 3 -7.46 17.41 11.75
N LEU A 4 -6.50 16.54 12.04
CA LEU A 4 -6.73 15.12 12.37
C LEU A 4 -7.14 14.90 13.82
N THR A 5 -6.98 15.90 14.69
CA THR A 5 -7.31 15.79 16.11
C THR A 5 -8.77 15.38 16.31
N GLY A 6 -8.99 14.24 16.96
CA GLY A 6 -10.32 13.68 17.22
C GLY A 6 -11.05 13.09 16.01
N LYS A 7 -10.48 13.13 14.80
CA LYS A 7 -11.07 12.48 13.62
C LYS A 7 -11.15 10.97 13.83
N ARG A 8 -12.28 10.40 13.47
CA ARG A 8 -12.59 8.97 13.65
C ARG A 8 -12.37 8.24 12.33
N ILE A 9 -11.34 7.41 12.28
CA ILE A 9 -10.90 6.75 11.04
C ILE A 9 -10.97 5.24 11.22
N VAL A 10 -11.71 4.58 10.34
CA VAL A 10 -11.83 3.12 10.31
C VAL A 10 -10.79 2.55 9.35
N ILE A 11 -10.08 1.50 9.78
CA ILE A 11 -9.06 0.85 8.95
C ILE A 11 -9.27 -0.67 8.92
N THR A 12 -9.47 -1.24 7.74
CA THR A 12 -9.32 -2.69 7.52
C THR A 12 -7.88 -2.99 7.12
N GLY A 13 -7.37 -4.18 7.45
CA GLY A 13 -5.97 -4.52 7.16
C GLY A 13 -4.98 -3.71 8.01
N ALA A 14 -5.42 -3.16 9.14
CA ALA A 14 -4.61 -2.36 10.05
C ALA A 14 -3.40 -3.10 10.63
N THR A 15 -3.41 -4.44 10.66
CA THR A 15 -2.27 -5.27 11.09
C THR A 15 -1.28 -5.55 9.95
N GLY A 16 -1.64 -5.26 8.71
CA GLY A 16 -0.79 -5.43 7.53
C GLY A 16 0.29 -4.35 7.42
N PHE A 17 1.22 -4.55 6.50
CA PHE A 17 2.40 -3.69 6.34
C PHE A 17 2.03 -2.21 6.10
N ILE A 18 1.15 -1.93 5.13
CA ILE A 18 0.70 -0.56 4.86
C ILE A 18 -0.20 -0.05 5.99
N GLY A 19 -1.22 -0.83 6.35
CA GLY A 19 -2.26 -0.40 7.28
C GLY A 19 -1.74 -0.02 8.67
N ARG A 20 -0.76 -0.76 9.23
CA ARG A 20 -0.20 -0.44 10.55
C ARG A 20 0.62 0.85 10.56
N ASN A 21 1.34 1.13 9.45
CA ASN A 21 2.12 2.36 9.34
C ASN A 21 1.23 3.60 9.13
N VAL A 22 0.16 3.46 8.35
CA VAL A 22 -0.89 4.50 8.23
C VAL A 22 -1.57 4.73 9.58
N ALA A 23 -1.94 3.66 10.28
CA ALA A 23 -2.55 3.77 11.62
C ALA A 23 -1.65 4.50 12.61
N ALA A 24 -0.35 4.20 12.63
CA ALA A 24 0.62 4.86 13.50
C ALA A 24 0.67 6.38 13.23
N GLN A 25 0.82 6.79 11.98
CA GLN A 25 0.88 8.21 11.62
C GLN A 25 -0.41 8.98 11.91
N LEU A 26 -1.58 8.35 11.72
CA LEU A 26 -2.86 8.95 12.07
C LEU A 26 -2.98 9.16 13.59
N LEU A 27 -2.57 8.18 14.39
CA LEU A 27 -2.57 8.26 15.86
C LEU A 27 -1.61 9.33 16.38
N GLU A 28 -0.40 9.44 15.81
CA GLU A 28 0.57 10.48 16.11
C GLU A 28 0.02 11.90 15.87
N GLN A 29 -0.87 12.05 14.89
CA GLN A 29 -1.54 13.32 14.58
C GLN A 29 -2.87 13.51 15.31
N GLY A 30 -3.16 12.69 16.33
CA GLY A 30 -4.31 12.85 17.23
C GLY A 30 -5.61 12.25 16.74
N ALA A 31 -5.62 11.47 15.65
CA ALA A 31 -6.81 10.77 15.21
C ALA A 31 -7.20 9.61 16.15
N HIS A 32 -8.46 9.22 16.11
CA HIS A 32 -9.00 8.01 16.72
C HIS A 32 -9.11 6.93 15.65
N VAL A 33 -8.34 5.86 15.77
CA VAL A 33 -8.29 4.77 14.80
C VAL A 33 -9.09 3.57 15.27
N PHE A 34 -10.05 3.14 14.46
CA PHE A 34 -10.83 1.92 14.64
C PHE A 34 -10.28 0.83 13.71
N ALA A 35 -9.42 -0.01 14.25
CA ALA A 35 -8.80 -1.10 13.51
C ALA A 35 -9.75 -2.30 13.44
N LEU A 36 -10.26 -2.61 12.25
CA LEU A 36 -11.06 -3.81 12.03
C LEU A 36 -10.12 -5.01 11.90
N VAL A 37 -10.19 -5.93 12.86
CA VAL A 37 -9.27 -7.06 12.97
C VAL A 37 -10.06 -8.35 13.12
N ARG A 38 -9.69 -9.38 12.37
CA ARG A 38 -10.29 -10.71 12.54
C ARG A 38 -10.07 -11.24 13.95
N GLN A 39 -11.07 -11.90 14.52
CA GLN A 39 -11.00 -12.39 15.90
C GLN A 39 -9.81 -13.34 16.10
N GLU A 40 -9.50 -14.16 15.11
CA GLU A 40 -8.44 -15.17 15.15
C GLU A 40 -7.08 -14.64 14.66
N SER A 41 -6.96 -13.32 14.40
CA SER A 41 -5.70 -12.77 13.88
C SER A 41 -4.57 -12.88 14.90
N SER A 42 -3.51 -13.60 14.52
CA SER A 42 -2.26 -13.68 15.29
C SER A 42 -1.42 -12.40 15.20
N GLN A 43 -1.75 -11.48 14.30
CA GLN A 43 -0.99 -10.26 14.04
C GLN A 43 -1.46 -9.04 14.85
N LYS A 44 -2.37 -9.20 15.81
CA LYS A 44 -2.89 -8.10 16.65
C LYS A 44 -1.78 -7.37 17.42
N HIS A 45 -0.71 -8.07 17.77
CA HIS A 45 0.46 -7.51 18.45
C HIS A 45 1.27 -6.53 17.59
N LEU A 46 1.07 -6.51 16.26
CA LEU A 46 1.72 -5.58 15.34
C LEU A 46 1.06 -4.19 15.32
N LEU A 47 -0.11 -4.05 15.93
CA LEU A 47 -0.76 -2.75 16.05
C LEU A 47 -0.02 -1.87 17.05
N PRO A 48 0.10 -0.55 16.77
CA PRO A 48 0.72 0.38 17.71
C PRO A 48 -0.04 0.43 19.04
N ALA A 49 0.70 0.46 20.16
CA ALA A 49 0.10 0.66 21.49
C ALA A 49 -0.24 2.14 21.65
N HIS A 50 -1.52 2.51 21.55
CA HIS A 50 -1.97 3.89 21.67
C HIS A 50 -3.38 3.99 22.27
N LYS A 51 -3.60 5.00 23.12
CA LYS A 51 -4.89 5.22 23.82
C LYS A 51 -6.08 5.49 22.90
N HIS A 52 -5.84 5.97 21.69
CA HIS A 52 -6.84 6.25 20.68
C HIS A 52 -6.93 5.18 19.58
N LEU A 53 -6.30 4.01 19.79
CA LEU A 53 -6.49 2.84 18.96
C LEU A 53 -7.56 1.91 19.55
N TYR A 54 -8.59 1.64 18.79
CA TYR A 54 -9.70 0.76 19.17
C TYR A 54 -9.71 -0.45 18.21
N GLN A 55 -9.58 -1.65 18.79
CA GLN A 55 -9.68 -2.88 17.99
C GLN A 55 -11.14 -3.32 17.95
N VAL A 56 -11.69 -3.48 16.75
CA VAL A 56 -13.05 -3.96 16.50
C VAL A 56 -12.97 -5.32 15.83
N ALA A 57 -13.53 -6.35 16.47
CA ALA A 57 -13.51 -7.72 15.93
C ALA A 57 -14.45 -7.83 14.74
N CYS A 58 -13.89 -7.95 13.52
CA CYS A 58 -14.65 -7.92 12.28
C CYS A 58 -13.89 -8.58 11.14
N SER A 59 -14.60 -9.27 10.26
CA SER A 59 -14.10 -9.79 8.98
C SER A 59 -14.71 -9.03 7.79
N LEU A 60 -14.17 -9.19 6.59
CA LEU A 60 -14.78 -8.59 5.39
C LEU A 60 -16.14 -9.24 5.04
N ALA A 61 -16.41 -10.44 5.56
CA ALA A 61 -17.68 -11.12 5.34
C ALA A 61 -18.84 -10.54 6.15
N ASP A 62 -18.53 -9.89 7.28
CA ASP A 62 -19.49 -9.33 8.23
C ASP A 62 -19.14 -7.90 8.66
N VAL A 63 -18.48 -7.15 7.76
CA VAL A 63 -17.97 -5.80 8.05
C VAL A 63 -19.08 -4.82 8.47
N GLU A 64 -20.29 -5.03 8.05
CA GLU A 64 -21.46 -4.21 8.45
C GLU A 64 -21.69 -4.22 9.96
N ARG A 65 -21.25 -5.23 10.68
CA ARG A 65 -21.33 -5.27 12.17
C ARG A 65 -20.57 -4.15 12.83
N CYS A 66 -19.47 -3.70 12.23
CA CYS A 66 -18.67 -2.58 12.76
C CYS A 66 -19.49 -1.29 12.85
N VAL A 67 -20.52 -1.10 12.03
CA VAL A 67 -21.38 0.09 12.02
C VAL A 67 -22.12 0.24 13.35
N GLN A 68 -22.57 -0.86 13.94
CA GLN A 68 -23.29 -0.84 15.23
C GLN A 68 -22.37 -0.47 16.39
N GLU A 69 -21.12 -0.90 16.34
CA GLU A 69 -20.12 -0.65 17.39
C GLU A 69 -19.52 0.76 17.26
N ILE A 70 -19.12 1.15 16.05
CA ILE A 70 -18.43 2.42 15.78
C ILE A 70 -19.42 3.59 15.71
N LYS A 71 -20.63 3.38 15.17
CA LYS A 71 -21.76 4.33 15.02
C LYS A 71 -21.50 5.48 14.04
N LYS A 72 -20.31 6.12 14.07
CA LYS A 72 -19.94 7.24 13.20
C LYS A 72 -18.43 7.25 12.96
N ALA A 73 -18.04 7.58 11.73
CA ALA A 73 -16.63 7.81 11.36
C ALA A 73 -16.52 8.91 10.30
N ASP A 74 -15.35 9.53 10.19
CA ASP A 74 -15.06 10.60 9.22
C ASP A 74 -14.50 10.00 7.92
N ALA A 75 -13.68 8.93 8.02
CA ALA A 75 -13.11 8.23 6.88
C ALA A 75 -13.05 6.72 7.09
N PHE A 76 -13.01 5.99 5.97
CA PHE A 76 -12.83 4.54 5.92
C PHE A 76 -11.67 4.19 4.98
N LEU A 77 -10.60 3.60 5.53
CA LEU A 77 -9.41 3.18 4.80
C LEU A 77 -9.40 1.65 4.69
N HIS A 78 -9.43 1.15 3.48
CA HIS A 78 -9.57 -0.27 3.18
C HIS A 78 -8.26 -0.85 2.62
N PHE A 79 -7.43 -1.45 3.48
CA PHE A 79 -6.17 -2.09 3.09
C PHE A 79 -6.20 -3.63 3.17
N ALA A 80 -7.30 -4.21 3.66
CA ALA A 80 -7.44 -5.67 3.72
C ALA A 80 -7.67 -6.26 2.32
N TRP A 81 -6.85 -7.26 1.96
CA TRP A 81 -7.01 -8.03 0.73
C TRP A 81 -6.39 -9.41 0.93
N GLY A 82 -7.11 -10.48 0.58
CA GLY A 82 -6.61 -11.85 0.65
C GLY A 82 -5.96 -12.32 -0.64
N GLY A 83 -5.21 -13.44 -0.58
CA GLY A 83 -4.68 -14.10 -1.76
C GLY A 83 -3.67 -13.28 -2.55
N VAL A 84 -2.70 -12.67 -1.85
CA VAL A 84 -1.61 -11.89 -2.46
C VAL A 84 -0.32 -12.70 -2.62
N ASN A 85 -0.29 -13.96 -2.17
CA ASN A 85 0.83 -14.86 -2.35
C ASN A 85 0.80 -15.52 -3.75
N ARG A 86 1.92 -16.16 -4.15
CA ARG A 86 2.07 -16.75 -5.49
C ARG A 86 1.02 -17.82 -5.82
N GLU A 87 0.53 -18.54 -4.84
CA GLU A 87 -0.39 -19.67 -5.03
C GLU A 87 -1.83 -19.20 -5.23
N GLU A 88 -2.19 -18.10 -4.61
CA GLU A 88 -3.56 -17.60 -4.54
C GLU A 88 -3.83 -16.37 -5.43
N ILE A 89 -2.78 -15.70 -5.90
CA ILE A 89 -2.89 -14.41 -6.62
C ILE A 89 -3.74 -14.53 -7.89
N ASP A 90 -3.74 -15.69 -8.52
CA ASP A 90 -4.53 -16.00 -9.72
C ASP A 90 -5.78 -16.86 -9.43
N SER A 91 -6.21 -16.95 -8.17
CA SER A 91 -7.45 -17.65 -7.80
C SER A 91 -8.68 -16.79 -8.06
N PRO A 92 -9.52 -17.09 -9.09
CA PRO A 92 -10.71 -16.28 -9.38
C PRO A 92 -11.70 -16.24 -8.20
N VAL A 93 -11.79 -17.33 -7.44
CA VAL A 93 -12.71 -17.46 -6.29
C VAL A 93 -12.29 -16.52 -5.16
N ILE A 94 -10.99 -16.50 -4.82
CA ILE A 94 -10.48 -15.64 -3.76
C ILE A 94 -10.62 -14.18 -4.19
N GLN A 95 -10.26 -13.86 -5.44
CA GLN A 95 -10.32 -12.49 -5.93
C GLN A 95 -11.76 -11.97 -6.05
N ALA A 96 -12.72 -12.79 -6.47
CA ALA A 96 -14.14 -12.44 -6.45
C ALA A 96 -14.65 -12.20 -5.01
N GLY A 97 -14.21 -13.02 -4.04
CA GLY A 97 -14.53 -12.84 -2.63
C GLY A 97 -13.98 -11.51 -2.07
N ASN A 98 -12.79 -11.12 -2.50
CA ASN A 98 -12.21 -9.82 -2.15
C ASN A 98 -13.05 -8.64 -2.68
N ILE A 99 -13.48 -8.68 -3.94
CA ILE A 99 -14.35 -7.64 -4.52
C ILE A 99 -15.64 -7.52 -3.70
N ALA A 100 -16.31 -8.64 -3.44
CA ALA A 100 -17.55 -8.65 -2.67
C ALA A 100 -17.38 -8.09 -1.24
N GLY A 101 -16.31 -8.48 -0.54
CA GLY A 101 -15.98 -7.96 0.78
C GLY A 101 -15.63 -6.47 0.77
N SER A 102 -14.89 -6.02 -0.24
CA SER A 102 -14.52 -4.61 -0.39
C SER A 102 -15.73 -3.72 -0.68
N LEU A 103 -16.69 -4.18 -1.48
CA LEU A 103 -17.95 -3.45 -1.71
C LEU A 103 -18.82 -3.35 -0.43
N ARG A 104 -18.75 -4.33 0.47
CA ARG A 104 -19.37 -4.21 1.80
C ARG A 104 -18.69 -3.12 2.64
N CYS A 105 -17.35 -2.97 2.53
CA CYS A 105 -16.65 -1.87 3.19
C CYS A 105 -17.12 -0.49 2.68
N VAL A 106 -17.37 -0.33 1.39
CA VAL A 106 -17.95 0.92 0.83
C VAL A 106 -19.33 1.20 1.43
N ARG A 107 -20.19 0.18 1.54
CA ARG A 107 -21.52 0.32 2.19
C ARG A 107 -21.42 0.65 3.67
N ALA A 108 -20.48 0.00 4.39
CA ALA A 108 -20.22 0.30 5.80
C ALA A 108 -19.71 1.73 5.99
N ALA A 109 -18.84 2.23 5.12
CA ALA A 109 -18.38 3.62 5.12
C ALA A 109 -19.55 4.60 4.97
N LYS A 110 -20.48 4.35 4.02
CA LYS A 110 -21.71 5.15 3.86
C LYS A 110 -22.56 5.11 5.12
N ALA A 111 -22.79 3.93 5.70
CA ALA A 111 -23.61 3.77 6.89
C ALA A 111 -23.01 4.46 8.13
N LEU A 112 -21.66 4.54 8.22
CA LEU A 112 -20.93 5.28 9.25
C LEU A 112 -20.94 6.80 9.04
N GLY A 113 -21.41 7.28 7.90
CA GLY A 113 -21.40 8.70 7.53
C GLY A 113 -20.01 9.20 7.11
N CYS A 114 -19.14 8.31 6.66
CA CYS A 114 -17.84 8.70 6.17
C CYS A 114 -17.94 9.63 4.96
N ARG A 115 -17.11 10.67 4.93
CA ARG A 115 -16.97 11.59 3.79
C ARG A 115 -15.87 11.15 2.83
N VAL A 116 -14.95 10.32 3.30
CA VAL A 116 -13.80 9.85 2.53
C VAL A 116 -13.74 8.32 2.61
N PHE A 117 -13.55 7.71 1.44
CA PHE A 117 -13.20 6.30 1.30
C PHE A 117 -11.86 6.20 0.58
N MET A 118 -10.96 5.36 1.08
CA MET A 118 -9.68 5.06 0.42
C MET A 118 -9.47 3.56 0.38
N ASP A 119 -8.87 3.04 -0.68
CA ASP A 119 -8.45 1.64 -0.72
C ASP A 119 -7.05 1.45 -1.31
N ALA A 120 -6.46 0.31 -1.00
CA ALA A 120 -5.21 -0.11 -1.61
C ALA A 120 -5.47 -0.72 -3.00
N GLY A 121 -5.27 0.06 -4.04
CA GLY A 121 -5.05 -0.39 -5.41
C GLY A 121 -3.62 -0.93 -5.59
N SER A 122 -3.24 -1.24 -6.81
CA SER A 122 -1.92 -1.80 -7.11
C SER A 122 -1.43 -1.41 -8.50
N ARG A 123 -0.10 -1.22 -8.64
CA ARG A 123 0.55 -1.03 -9.96
C ARG A 123 0.25 -2.14 -10.97
N VAL A 124 -0.09 -3.35 -10.52
CA VAL A 124 -0.37 -4.48 -11.41
C VAL A 124 -1.65 -4.29 -12.24
N GLU A 125 -2.50 -3.33 -11.88
CA GLU A 125 -3.66 -2.93 -12.66
C GLU A 125 -3.28 -2.39 -14.03
N TYR A 126 -2.13 -1.72 -14.14
CA TYR A 126 -1.62 -1.22 -15.42
C TYR A 126 -1.28 -2.35 -16.41
N GLY A 127 -0.97 -3.55 -15.90
CA GLY A 127 -0.48 -4.65 -16.72
C GLY A 127 0.89 -4.36 -17.32
N ILE A 128 1.11 -4.83 -18.55
CA ILE A 128 2.37 -4.67 -19.28
C ILE A 128 2.32 -3.36 -20.07
N GLN A 129 3.18 -2.42 -19.69
CA GLN A 129 3.35 -1.16 -20.41
C GLN A 129 4.67 -1.22 -21.22
N PRO A 130 4.63 -1.18 -22.56
CA PRO A 130 5.84 -1.40 -23.38
C PRO A 130 6.96 -0.38 -23.14
N ASP A 131 6.63 0.86 -22.80
CA ASP A 131 7.57 1.94 -22.47
C ASP A 131 7.88 2.02 -20.98
N GLY A 132 7.22 1.18 -20.15
CA GLY A 132 7.35 1.16 -18.70
C GLY A 132 6.66 2.32 -17.98
N VAL A 133 6.13 3.31 -18.70
CA VAL A 133 5.49 4.48 -18.08
C VAL A 133 4.11 4.12 -17.52
N MET A 134 3.87 4.46 -16.26
CA MET A 134 2.62 4.19 -15.53
C MET A 134 2.09 5.51 -14.97
N SER A 135 1.32 6.24 -15.78
CA SER A 135 0.60 7.44 -15.36
C SER A 135 -0.86 7.11 -15.06
N GLU A 136 -1.51 7.91 -14.22
CA GLU A 136 -2.84 7.63 -13.71
C GLU A 136 -3.93 7.67 -14.78
N ASP A 137 -3.70 8.42 -15.87
CA ASP A 137 -4.57 8.52 -17.07
C ASP A 137 -4.37 7.37 -18.04
N ARG A 138 -3.35 6.52 -17.82
CA ARG A 138 -3.07 5.40 -18.72
C ARG A 138 -4.09 4.28 -18.59
N GLU A 139 -4.44 3.68 -19.72
CA GLU A 139 -5.33 2.54 -19.74
C GLU A 139 -4.73 1.36 -18.96
N CYS A 140 -5.53 0.80 -18.07
CA CYS A 140 -5.19 -0.37 -17.27
C CYS A 140 -5.57 -1.66 -18.01
N SER A 141 -4.60 -2.57 -18.17
CA SER A 141 -4.76 -3.88 -18.82
C SER A 141 -4.09 -4.99 -17.99
N PRO A 142 -4.66 -5.32 -16.81
CA PRO A 142 -4.04 -6.27 -15.88
C PRO A 142 -3.95 -7.67 -16.46
N VAL A 143 -2.80 -8.33 -16.22
CA VAL A 143 -2.47 -9.65 -16.79
C VAL A 143 -2.82 -10.82 -15.85
N ASN A 144 -3.09 -10.56 -14.56
CA ASN A 144 -3.43 -11.58 -13.56
C ASN A 144 -4.78 -11.29 -12.87
N GLU A 145 -5.33 -12.29 -12.18
CA GLU A 145 -6.64 -12.17 -11.51
C GLU A 145 -6.65 -11.11 -10.40
N TYR A 146 -5.55 -10.98 -9.66
CA TYR A 146 -5.43 -9.96 -8.63
C TYR A 146 -5.54 -8.53 -9.20
N GLY A 147 -4.80 -8.24 -10.26
CA GLY A 147 -4.86 -6.94 -10.92
C GLY A 147 -6.24 -6.66 -11.53
N ARG A 148 -6.85 -7.68 -12.16
CA ARG A 148 -8.23 -7.59 -12.68
C ARG A 148 -9.22 -7.27 -11.55
N ALA A 149 -9.10 -7.96 -10.42
CA ALA A 149 -9.98 -7.76 -9.29
C ALA A 149 -9.83 -6.37 -8.63
N LYS A 150 -8.61 -5.84 -8.52
CA LYS A 150 -8.35 -4.49 -8.02
C LYS A 150 -9.00 -3.43 -8.92
N LEU A 151 -8.77 -3.54 -10.22
CA LEU A 151 -9.36 -2.64 -11.21
C LEU A 151 -10.89 -2.74 -11.24
N GLU A 152 -11.43 -3.96 -11.16
CA GLU A 152 -12.87 -4.19 -11.14
C GLU A 152 -13.53 -3.61 -9.87
N PHE A 153 -12.89 -3.77 -8.71
CA PHE A 153 -13.35 -3.13 -7.48
C PHE A 153 -13.40 -1.61 -7.63
N TYR A 154 -12.35 -0.99 -8.17
CA TYR A 154 -12.35 0.46 -8.44
C TYR A 154 -13.53 0.88 -9.33
N ARG A 155 -13.75 0.16 -10.44
CA ARG A 155 -14.84 0.44 -11.38
C ARG A 155 -16.24 0.36 -10.75
N GLN A 156 -16.42 -0.55 -9.79
CA GLN A 156 -17.69 -0.69 -9.08
C GLN A 156 -17.82 0.29 -7.90
N ALA A 157 -16.74 0.57 -7.18
CA ALA A 157 -16.76 1.43 -6.00
C ALA A 157 -16.88 2.92 -6.35
N ALA A 158 -16.22 3.38 -7.41
CA ALA A 158 -16.19 4.79 -7.78
C ALA A 158 -17.59 5.39 -8.03
N PRO A 159 -18.48 4.77 -8.85
CA PRO A 159 -19.82 5.30 -9.04
C PRO A 159 -20.65 5.31 -7.73
N LEU A 160 -20.49 4.31 -6.87
CA LEU A 160 -21.18 4.28 -5.57
C LEU A 160 -20.71 5.40 -4.64
N CYS A 161 -19.40 5.62 -4.56
CA CYS A 161 -18.84 6.70 -3.75
C CYS A 161 -19.35 8.07 -4.25
N LYS A 162 -19.33 8.30 -5.56
CA LYS A 162 -19.80 9.52 -6.18
C LYS A 162 -21.31 9.74 -5.94
N GLU A 163 -22.14 8.72 -6.14
CA GLU A 163 -23.59 8.76 -5.87
C GLU A 163 -23.87 9.12 -4.39
N TRP A 164 -23.06 8.60 -3.48
CA TRP A 164 -23.26 8.82 -2.04
C TRP A 164 -22.53 10.04 -1.48
N GLY A 165 -21.91 10.84 -2.32
CA GLY A 165 -21.23 12.07 -1.93
C GLY A 165 -19.97 11.82 -1.09
N MET A 166 -19.28 10.72 -1.34
CA MET A 166 -17.98 10.41 -0.71
C MET A 166 -16.85 10.73 -1.68
N THR A 167 -15.80 11.38 -1.19
CA THR A 167 -14.51 11.47 -1.89
C THR A 167 -13.85 10.11 -1.88
N TYR A 168 -13.37 9.65 -3.03
CA TYR A 168 -12.76 8.33 -3.13
C TYR A 168 -11.36 8.38 -3.74
N TYR A 169 -10.39 7.79 -3.03
CA TYR A 169 -9.02 7.60 -3.53
C TYR A 169 -8.69 6.13 -3.66
N HIS A 170 -8.48 5.68 -4.89
CA HIS A 170 -7.96 4.36 -5.22
C HIS A 170 -6.44 4.44 -5.35
N LEU A 171 -5.73 3.96 -4.32
CA LEU A 171 -4.31 4.16 -4.12
C LEU A 171 -3.50 3.04 -4.79
N ARG A 172 -3.01 3.27 -6.00
CA ARG A 172 -2.15 2.32 -6.72
C ARG A 172 -0.76 2.31 -6.12
N PHE A 173 -0.55 1.45 -5.12
CA PHE A 173 0.77 1.29 -4.52
C PHE A 173 1.73 0.62 -5.49
N PHE A 174 2.92 1.19 -5.57
CA PHE A 174 4.09 0.61 -6.23
C PHE A 174 4.89 -0.24 -5.25
N SER A 175 6.21 -0.42 -5.49
CA SER A 175 6.98 -1.30 -4.61
C SER A 175 7.34 -0.58 -3.32
N VAL A 176 6.48 -0.70 -2.32
CA VAL A 176 6.72 -0.16 -0.98
C VAL A 176 7.63 -1.11 -0.21
N TYR A 177 8.65 -0.57 0.47
CA TYR A 177 9.59 -1.32 1.30
C TYR A 177 9.78 -0.66 2.67
N GLY A 178 10.37 -1.38 3.62
CA GLY A 178 10.69 -0.86 4.95
C GLY A 178 10.64 -1.93 6.02
N THR A 179 10.87 -1.55 7.27
CA THR A 179 10.85 -2.47 8.42
C THR A 179 9.51 -3.19 8.55
N GLY A 180 9.57 -4.52 8.54
CA GLY A 180 8.40 -5.40 8.60
C GLY A 180 7.70 -5.62 7.27
N ASP A 181 8.36 -5.34 6.14
CA ASP A 181 7.96 -5.82 4.82
C ASP A 181 8.05 -7.36 4.74
N HIS A 182 7.46 -7.90 3.70
CA HIS A 182 7.46 -9.35 3.45
C HIS A 182 8.88 -9.93 3.36
N PRO A 183 9.19 -11.04 4.07
CA PRO A 183 10.54 -11.60 4.13
C PRO A 183 11.07 -12.12 2.78
N TRP A 184 10.19 -12.32 1.81
CA TRP A 184 10.51 -12.75 0.44
C TRP A 184 10.68 -11.61 -0.55
N SER A 185 10.49 -10.35 -0.14
CA SER A 185 10.77 -9.21 -1.02
C SER A 185 12.27 -9.13 -1.31
N ILE A 186 12.62 -8.58 -2.48
CA ILE A 186 14.03 -8.45 -2.86
C ILE A 186 14.82 -7.63 -1.84
N ILE A 187 14.27 -6.53 -1.36
CA ILE A 187 14.93 -5.66 -0.36
C ILE A 187 15.10 -6.39 0.96
N SER A 188 14.04 -7.01 1.49
CA SER A 188 14.11 -7.79 2.74
C SER A 188 15.10 -8.95 2.64
N THR A 189 15.18 -9.60 1.50
CA THR A 189 16.16 -10.68 1.25
C THR A 189 17.59 -10.15 1.28
N LEU A 190 17.87 -9.05 0.57
CA LEU A 190 19.20 -8.45 0.55
C LEU A 190 19.64 -7.96 1.93
N VAL A 191 18.78 -7.21 2.63
CA VAL A 191 19.05 -6.68 3.99
C VAL A 191 19.28 -7.80 5.01
N ARG A 192 18.57 -8.92 4.90
CA ARG A 192 18.72 -10.08 5.80
C ARG A 192 19.96 -10.91 5.50
N ASP A 193 20.23 -11.21 4.23
CA ASP A 193 21.20 -12.25 3.87
C ASP A 193 22.60 -11.71 3.58
N LEU A 194 22.75 -10.51 3.03
CA LEU A 194 24.05 -9.92 2.74
C LEU A 194 24.91 -9.68 4.00
N PRO A 195 24.40 -9.09 5.10
CA PRO A 195 25.20 -8.92 6.32
C PRO A 195 25.70 -10.23 6.92
N LEU A 196 25.02 -11.35 6.63
CA LEU A 196 25.40 -12.69 7.06
C LEU A 196 26.43 -13.37 6.13
N GLY A 197 26.97 -12.66 5.14
CA GLY A 197 27.93 -13.19 4.19
C GLY A 197 27.35 -14.15 3.15
N LYS A 198 26.01 -14.23 3.00
CA LYS A 198 25.35 -15.16 2.08
C LYS A 198 25.39 -14.66 0.64
N THR A 199 25.26 -15.61 -0.28
CA THR A 199 25.05 -15.34 -1.71
C THR A 199 23.56 -15.11 -2.00
N VAL A 200 23.24 -14.03 -2.72
CA VAL A 200 21.87 -13.73 -3.17
C VAL A 200 21.80 -13.85 -4.68
N SER A 201 20.98 -14.81 -5.15
CA SER A 201 20.72 -15.03 -6.57
C SER A 201 19.68 -14.03 -7.08
N LEU A 202 20.00 -13.34 -8.17
CA LEU A 202 19.21 -12.25 -8.73
C LEU A 202 18.96 -12.47 -10.23
N SER A 203 17.89 -11.87 -10.75
CA SER A 203 17.73 -11.70 -12.19
C SER A 203 18.86 -10.82 -12.74
N ALA A 204 18.91 -10.59 -14.05
CA ALA A 204 19.90 -9.66 -14.62
C ALA A 204 19.74 -8.20 -14.15
N CYS A 205 18.63 -7.87 -13.48
CA CYS A 205 18.31 -6.56 -12.88
C CYS A 205 18.48 -5.35 -13.85
N ARG A 206 18.24 -5.55 -15.15
CA ARG A 206 18.47 -4.52 -16.21
C ARG A 206 17.29 -3.56 -16.41
N HIS A 207 16.11 -3.93 -15.92
CA HIS A 207 14.90 -3.13 -16.04
C HIS A 207 14.89 -2.00 -15.00
N ARG A 208 14.15 -0.93 -15.28
CA ARG A 208 13.96 0.16 -14.32
C ARG A 208 12.95 -0.26 -13.27
N TRP A 209 13.15 0.23 -12.03
CA TRP A 209 12.28 -0.07 -10.91
C TRP A 209 12.09 1.16 -10.04
N ASN A 210 11.06 1.12 -9.21
CA ASN A 210 10.69 2.19 -8.31
C ASN A 210 10.44 1.61 -6.93
N PHE A 211 11.11 2.13 -5.92
CA PHE A 211 10.92 1.75 -4.53
C PHE A 211 10.56 2.97 -3.69
N MET A 212 9.55 2.83 -2.82
CA MET A 212 9.10 3.87 -1.91
C MET A 212 9.17 3.38 -0.47
N ASP A 213 9.75 4.17 0.43
CA ASP A 213 9.77 3.85 1.85
C ASP A 213 8.35 3.86 2.42
N ILE A 214 8.06 2.92 3.31
CA ILE A 214 6.74 2.76 3.93
C ILE A 214 6.30 3.99 4.72
N ARG A 215 7.24 4.74 5.31
CA ARG A 215 6.94 5.97 6.05
C ARG A 215 6.40 7.05 5.12
N ASP A 216 6.95 7.17 3.94
CA ASP A 216 6.49 8.11 2.91
C ASP A 216 5.20 7.64 2.24
N ALA A 217 5.05 6.34 1.99
CA ALA A 217 3.81 5.78 1.49
C ALA A 217 2.65 6.01 2.46
N ALA A 218 2.86 5.78 3.76
CA ALA A 218 1.85 6.06 4.79
C ALA A 218 1.53 7.56 4.89
N ARG A 219 2.56 8.42 4.79
CA ARG A 219 2.36 9.88 4.80
C ARG A 219 1.56 10.35 3.59
N ALA A 220 1.77 9.79 2.41
CA ALA A 220 0.97 10.12 1.23
C ALA A 220 -0.53 9.85 1.46
N VAL A 221 -0.87 8.74 2.08
CA VAL A 221 -2.26 8.42 2.45
C VAL A 221 -2.84 9.44 3.43
N VAL A 222 -2.07 9.80 4.45
CA VAL A 222 -2.49 10.77 5.48
C VAL A 222 -2.67 12.16 4.88
N GLU A 223 -1.75 12.61 4.03
CA GLU A 223 -1.85 13.92 3.37
C GLU A 223 -3.05 13.96 2.41
N LEU A 224 -3.29 12.93 1.60
CA LEU A 224 -4.50 12.86 0.77
C LEU A 224 -5.79 13.00 1.60
N TYR A 225 -5.85 12.41 2.79
CA TYR A 225 -6.98 12.62 3.68
C TYR A 225 -7.06 14.06 4.18
N ARG A 226 -5.94 14.68 4.54
CA ARG A 226 -5.91 16.08 5.01
C ARG A 226 -6.38 17.09 3.98
N PHE A 227 -6.18 16.82 2.70
CA PHE A 227 -6.62 17.66 1.59
C PHE A 227 -7.98 17.27 1.02
N SER A 228 -8.64 16.23 1.55
CA SER A 228 -9.85 15.67 0.93
C SER A 228 -11.08 16.58 0.94
N ASP A 229 -11.14 17.59 1.81
CA ASP A 229 -12.23 18.58 1.80
C ASP A 229 -12.20 19.46 0.53
N ASP A 230 -11.02 19.64 -0.05
CA ASP A 230 -10.80 20.43 -1.28
C ASP A 230 -11.20 19.62 -2.54
N HIS A 231 -11.44 18.30 -2.40
CA HIS A 231 -11.76 17.37 -3.49
C HIS A 231 -13.13 16.67 -3.29
N ALA A 232 -14.07 17.37 -2.64
CA ALA A 232 -15.34 16.78 -2.20
C ALA A 232 -16.10 16.08 -3.34
N CYS A 233 -16.53 14.82 -3.06
CA CYS A 233 -17.38 14.01 -3.93
C CYS A 233 -16.75 13.57 -5.26
N GLU A 234 -15.42 13.69 -5.43
CA GLU A 234 -14.73 13.20 -6.62
C GLU A 234 -14.00 11.88 -6.37
N CYS A 235 -13.70 11.16 -7.45
CA CYS A 235 -13.05 9.85 -7.39
C CYS A 235 -11.73 9.89 -8.18
N TYR A 236 -10.64 9.51 -7.52
CA TYR A 236 -9.30 9.56 -8.09
C TYR A 236 -8.60 8.20 -8.01
N ALA A 237 -7.95 7.78 -9.11
CA ALA A 237 -6.88 6.81 -9.05
C ALA A 237 -5.57 7.56 -8.82
N VAL A 238 -4.80 7.17 -7.81
CA VAL A 238 -3.59 7.90 -7.38
C VAL A 238 -2.43 6.93 -7.28
N ASN A 239 -1.34 7.20 -7.97
CA ASN A 239 -0.09 6.47 -7.81
C ASN A 239 0.59 6.85 -6.50
N VAL A 240 0.84 5.84 -5.66
CA VAL A 240 1.67 5.97 -4.45
C VAL A 240 3.02 5.36 -4.76
N ALA A 241 3.96 6.19 -5.18
CA ALA A 241 5.26 5.81 -5.71
C ALA A 241 6.32 6.87 -5.39
N SER A 242 7.59 6.46 -5.46
CA SER A 242 8.72 7.37 -5.36
C SER A 242 8.94 8.16 -6.65
N LYS A 243 9.54 9.33 -6.53
CA LYS A 243 10.13 10.05 -7.67
C LYS A 243 11.45 9.40 -8.17
N ASP A 244 12.07 8.55 -7.35
CA ASP A 244 13.33 7.88 -7.65
C ASP A 244 13.06 6.57 -8.43
N THR A 245 13.28 6.62 -9.74
CA THR A 245 13.18 5.48 -10.63
C THR A 245 14.51 5.21 -11.31
N ARG A 246 15.14 4.10 -10.94
CA ARG A 246 16.49 3.71 -11.40
C ARG A 246 16.49 2.31 -12.02
N VAL A 247 17.59 1.90 -12.63
CA VAL A 247 17.82 0.49 -12.97
C VAL A 247 17.87 -0.34 -11.69
N LEU A 248 17.15 -1.47 -11.62
CA LEU A 248 17.08 -2.30 -10.43
C LEU A 248 18.45 -2.68 -9.88
N LYS A 249 19.43 -2.88 -10.77
CA LYS A 249 20.80 -3.19 -10.39
C LYS A 249 21.44 -2.11 -9.53
N GLU A 250 21.17 -0.83 -9.79
CA GLU A 250 21.69 0.30 -9.02
C GLU A 250 21.20 0.27 -7.56
N PHE A 251 19.91 -0.03 -7.35
CA PHE A 251 19.37 -0.23 -6.00
C PHE A 251 20.03 -1.40 -5.27
N VAL A 252 20.22 -2.52 -5.96
CA VAL A 252 20.85 -3.72 -5.38
C VAL A 252 22.30 -3.45 -4.99
N GLU A 253 23.06 -2.78 -5.85
CA GLU A 253 24.47 -2.43 -5.60
C GLU A 253 24.61 -1.40 -4.47
N GLU A 254 23.65 -0.47 -4.33
CA GLU A 254 23.62 0.45 -3.20
C GLU A 254 23.37 -0.30 -1.88
N ILE A 255 22.40 -1.23 -1.81
CA ILE A 255 22.19 -2.07 -0.62
C ILE A 255 23.45 -2.86 -0.27
N HIS A 256 24.10 -3.48 -1.26
CA HIS A 256 25.34 -4.23 -1.05
C HIS A 256 26.46 -3.34 -0.48
N SER A 257 26.55 -2.09 -0.96
CA SER A 257 27.52 -1.12 -0.44
C SER A 257 27.20 -0.74 1.01
N LEU A 258 25.94 -0.58 1.37
CA LEU A 258 25.49 -0.29 2.74
C LEU A 258 25.69 -1.49 3.68
N CYS A 259 25.75 -2.71 3.16
CA CYS A 259 26.13 -3.94 3.87
C CYS A 259 27.66 -4.15 3.91
N GLU A 260 28.47 -3.09 3.67
CA GLU A 260 29.96 -3.14 3.66
C GLU A 260 30.51 -4.14 2.63
N LYS A 261 29.73 -4.42 1.59
CA LYS A 261 30.00 -5.43 0.55
C LYS A 261 30.13 -6.86 1.09
N ASN A 262 29.55 -7.12 2.25
CA ASN A 262 29.40 -8.49 2.75
C ASN A 262 28.45 -9.29 1.84
N GLY A 263 28.67 -10.61 1.78
CA GLY A 263 27.93 -11.51 0.91
C GLY A 263 28.29 -11.34 -0.57
N GLN A 264 27.55 -12.04 -1.42
CA GLN A 264 27.78 -12.06 -2.86
C GLN A 264 26.49 -11.82 -3.63
N LEU A 265 26.57 -11.06 -4.73
CA LEU A 265 25.47 -10.82 -5.65
C LEU A 265 25.69 -11.65 -6.92
N GLU A 266 24.80 -12.59 -7.21
CA GLU A 266 24.82 -13.39 -8.44
C GLU A 266 23.72 -12.93 -9.39
N PHE A 267 24.11 -12.08 -10.34
CA PHE A 267 23.18 -11.58 -11.36
C PHE A 267 22.96 -12.58 -12.50
N GLY A 268 21.70 -12.74 -12.92
CA GLY A 268 21.30 -13.59 -14.05
C GLY A 268 21.12 -15.06 -13.70
N THR A 269 21.25 -15.44 -12.43
CA THR A 269 21.08 -16.82 -11.95
C THR A 269 19.62 -17.11 -11.55
N PHE A 270 18.86 -16.10 -11.15
CA PHE A 270 17.47 -16.22 -10.84
C PHE A 270 16.63 -16.08 -12.12
N VAL A 271 15.92 -17.16 -12.50
CA VAL A 271 14.99 -17.13 -13.63
C VAL A 271 13.68 -16.48 -13.18
N GLN A 272 13.49 -15.26 -13.61
CA GLN A 272 12.24 -14.56 -13.37
C GLN A 272 11.12 -15.18 -14.21
N ALA A 273 9.91 -15.32 -13.66
CA ALA A 273 8.75 -15.73 -14.44
C ALA A 273 8.54 -14.77 -15.63
N LYS A 274 8.03 -15.26 -16.75
CA LYS A 274 7.95 -14.54 -18.05
C LYS A 274 7.36 -13.12 -17.98
N GLU A 275 6.61 -12.81 -16.94
CA GLU A 275 5.90 -11.53 -16.74
C GLU A 275 6.73 -10.45 -16.03
N GLY A 276 7.94 -10.77 -15.55
CA GLY A 276 8.65 -9.97 -14.56
C GLY A 276 9.72 -9.01 -15.03
N ALA A 277 10.00 -8.89 -16.32
CA ALA A 277 11.19 -8.17 -16.81
C ALA A 277 10.93 -6.75 -17.32
N LEU A 278 9.73 -6.21 -17.13
CA LEU A 278 9.36 -4.91 -17.69
C LEU A 278 9.67 -3.76 -16.73
N SER A 279 10.11 -2.64 -17.29
CA SER A 279 10.38 -1.43 -16.53
C SER A 279 9.12 -0.87 -15.87
N ILE A 280 9.29 -0.29 -14.70
CA ILE A 280 8.24 0.34 -13.89
C ILE A 280 8.65 1.78 -13.63
N CYS A 281 8.02 2.71 -14.32
CA CYS A 281 8.30 4.14 -14.27
C CYS A 281 7.01 4.90 -13.94
N PRO A 282 6.60 4.96 -12.66
CA PRO A 282 5.39 5.69 -12.29
C PRO A 282 5.53 7.18 -12.45
N THR A 283 4.40 7.86 -12.67
CA THR A 283 4.26 9.28 -12.37
C THR A 283 3.61 9.47 -11.00
N VAL A 284 3.87 10.58 -10.36
CA VAL A 284 3.25 10.97 -9.08
C VAL A 284 2.55 12.33 -9.21
N LYS A 285 2.07 12.60 -10.42
CA LYS A 285 1.47 13.90 -10.77
C LYS A 285 0.18 14.14 -9.99
N VAL A 286 -0.73 13.17 -10.01
CA VAL A 286 -2.04 13.30 -9.34
C VAL A 286 -1.87 13.44 -7.82
N LEU A 287 -0.96 12.68 -7.20
CA LEU A 287 -0.67 12.83 -5.77
C LEU A 287 -0.24 14.26 -5.43
N LYS A 288 0.65 14.86 -6.22
CA LYS A 288 1.11 16.24 -6.01
C LYS A 288 -0.01 17.26 -6.21
N GLU A 289 -0.77 17.14 -7.30
CA GLU A 289 -1.91 18.01 -7.58
C GLU A 289 -2.93 17.98 -6.43
N LEU A 290 -3.27 16.79 -5.93
CA LEU A 290 -4.23 16.62 -4.85
C LEU A 290 -3.72 17.06 -3.47
N THR A 291 -2.43 17.29 -3.32
CA THR A 291 -1.82 17.82 -2.10
C THR A 291 -1.25 19.23 -2.31
N GLU A 292 -1.77 19.96 -3.29
CA GLU A 292 -1.36 21.34 -3.62
C GLU A 292 0.17 21.49 -3.76
N GLU A 293 0.83 20.52 -4.38
CA GLU A 293 2.29 20.45 -4.56
C GLU A 293 3.10 20.41 -3.24
N THR A 294 2.43 20.24 -2.08
CA THR A 294 3.12 20.23 -0.78
C THR A 294 3.71 18.87 -0.40
N TRP A 295 3.21 17.79 -1.03
CA TRP A 295 3.73 16.46 -0.73
C TRP A 295 5.10 16.25 -1.34
N GLU A 296 6.04 15.85 -0.50
CA GLU A 296 7.41 15.48 -0.87
C GLU A 296 7.85 14.23 -0.13
N GLU A 297 8.64 13.38 -0.78
CA GLU A 297 9.34 12.31 -0.09
C GLU A 297 10.35 12.89 0.90
N LYS A 298 10.36 12.36 2.12
CA LYS A 298 11.28 12.76 3.20
C LYS A 298 12.35 11.72 3.48
N VAL A 299 12.17 10.50 3.01
CA VAL A 299 13.06 9.37 3.28
C VAL A 299 13.76 8.97 1.99
N SER A 300 15.04 9.19 1.91
CA SER A 300 15.86 8.69 0.79
C SER A 300 15.96 7.16 0.85
N PHE A 301 16.25 6.53 -0.30
CA PHE A 301 16.45 5.08 -0.35
C PHE A 301 17.56 4.62 0.61
N THR A 302 18.69 5.34 0.67
CA THR A 302 19.80 5.07 1.60
C THR A 302 19.33 5.08 3.07
N GLU A 303 18.54 6.08 3.48
CA GLU A 303 18.02 6.18 4.86
C GLU A 303 17.03 5.06 5.18
N GLY A 304 16.18 4.70 4.22
CA GLY A 304 15.25 3.57 4.35
C GLY A 304 15.98 2.24 4.57
N ILE A 305 17.00 1.96 3.76
CA ILE A 305 17.80 0.74 3.89
C ILE A 305 18.59 0.71 5.21
N ARG A 306 19.19 1.82 5.63
CA ARG A 306 19.88 1.90 6.94
C ARG A 306 18.92 1.58 8.09
N ALA A 307 17.73 2.16 8.09
CA ALA A 307 16.72 1.85 9.12
C ALA A 307 16.35 0.37 9.16
N MET A 308 16.26 -0.31 8.01
CA MET A 308 16.02 -1.75 7.94
C MET A 308 17.21 -2.57 8.46
N LEU A 309 18.44 -2.16 8.13
CA LEU A 309 19.67 -2.83 8.62
C LEU A 309 19.81 -2.69 10.14
N ASP A 310 19.48 -1.53 10.70
CA ASP A 310 19.54 -1.30 12.15
C ASP A 310 18.47 -2.14 12.87
N ALA A 311 17.24 -2.17 12.36
CA ALA A 311 16.17 -3.01 12.91
C ALA A 311 16.44 -4.54 12.79
N ALA A 312 17.29 -4.96 11.87
CA ALA A 312 17.68 -6.37 11.74
C ALA A 312 18.79 -6.80 12.70
N ARG A 313 19.43 -5.85 13.39
CA ARG A 313 20.48 -6.10 14.40
C ARG A 313 19.93 -6.19 15.84
N GLU A 314 18.73 -5.69 16.06
CA GLU A 314 17.96 -5.77 17.31
C GLU A 314 17.23 -7.12 17.45
#